data_8ac4b14de6c6f325a3a3c130f1ddb1ad
#
_entry.id   8ac4b14de6c6f325a3a3c130f1ddb1ad
#
_cell.length_a   1.000
_cell.length_b   1.000
_cell.length_c   1.000
_cell.angle_alpha   90.00
_cell.angle_beta   90.00
_cell.angle_gamma   90.00
#
_symmetry.space_group_name_H-M   'P 1'
#
loop_
_entity.id
_entity.type
_entity.pdbx_description
1 polymer ?
#
loop_
_entity_poly.entity_id
_entity_poly.type
_entity_poly.pdbx_seq_one_letter_code
_entity_poly.pdbx_strand_id
1 'polypeptide(L)'
;QLTERAITSRTLQPDDLPPAKASAAEGGIADDGWRIAAAIEVGLLCAEARLVVRSRPLKSIIDRLRSARGRALKRSKGNIIPLAKAFEHHRGLVPLPRKCLPDSLAFLAFAARRAHFPHLVFGVEAWPFAAHCWVQSADVVLNDALDHARSFSPILTV
;
A
#
# COMPACT_ATOMS: atom_id res chain seq x y z
N GLN A 1 14.08 38.41 -12.71
CA GLN A 1 13.59 37.87 -11.44
C GLN A 1 12.68 36.65 -11.76
N LEU A 2 13.26 35.45 -11.76
CA LEU A 2 12.54 34.19 -11.89
C LEU A 2 12.05 33.81 -10.52
N THR A 3 10.74 33.88 -10.32
CA THR A 3 10.08 33.45 -9.08
C THR A 3 10.12 31.92 -9.02
N GLU A 4 10.98 31.40 -8.19
CA GLU A 4 11.09 30.00 -7.83
C GLU A 4 9.79 29.57 -7.14
N ARG A 5 8.89 28.95 -7.89
CA ARG A 5 7.73 28.28 -7.30
C ARG A 5 8.24 26.99 -6.63
N ALA A 6 8.53 27.10 -5.35
CA ALA A 6 8.74 25.96 -4.49
C ALA A 6 7.51 25.04 -4.57
N ILE A 7 7.63 23.94 -5.30
CA ILE A 7 6.67 22.84 -5.24
C ILE A 7 6.91 22.15 -3.88
N THR A 8 6.26 22.68 -2.87
CA THR A 8 6.22 22.04 -1.56
C THR A 8 5.44 20.75 -1.74
N SER A 9 6.12 19.63 -1.90
CA SER A 9 5.51 18.30 -1.78
C SER A 9 5.09 18.16 -0.32
N ARG A 10 3.85 18.52 -0.02
CA ARG A 10 3.27 18.39 1.31
C ARG A 10 3.32 16.90 1.67
N THR A 11 4.20 16.55 2.58
CA THR A 11 4.18 15.24 3.22
C THR A 11 2.87 15.16 3.99
N LEU A 12 1.98 14.24 3.59
CA LEU A 12 0.76 14.00 4.36
C LEU A 12 1.19 13.53 5.75
N GLN A 13 0.74 14.24 6.77
CA GLN A 13 0.89 13.80 8.15
C GLN A 13 -0.11 12.66 8.41
N PRO A 14 0.10 11.81 9.42
CA PRO A 14 -0.85 10.77 9.78
C PRO A 14 -2.28 11.29 9.98
N ASP A 15 -2.40 12.52 10.47
CA ASP A 15 -3.67 13.21 10.73
C ASP A 15 -4.42 13.64 9.44
N ASP A 16 -3.73 13.68 8.29
CA ASP A 16 -4.36 14.03 7.00
C ASP A 16 -5.15 12.84 6.39
N LEU A 17 -4.95 11.62 6.91
CA LEU A 17 -5.67 10.44 6.46
C LEU A 17 -6.77 10.09 7.48
N PRO A 18 -8.04 9.92 7.06
CA PRO A 18 -9.11 9.59 7.98
C PRO A 18 -8.83 8.23 8.65
N PRO A 19 -9.29 8.04 9.90
CA PRO A 19 -9.16 6.76 10.58
C PRO A 19 -9.86 5.65 9.79
N ALA A 20 -9.26 4.47 9.75
CA ALA A 20 -9.80 3.32 9.03
C ALA A 20 -11.15 2.89 9.62
N LYS A 21 -12.15 2.67 8.75
CA LYS A 21 -13.52 2.26 9.13
C LYS A 21 -13.92 0.92 8.54
N ALA A 22 -13.25 0.49 7.47
CA ALA A 22 -13.54 -0.77 6.79
C ALA A 22 -12.26 -1.41 6.26
N SER A 23 -12.31 -2.71 5.97
CA SER A 23 -11.25 -3.43 5.27
C SER A 23 -11.77 -4.07 3.99
N ALA A 24 -11.03 -3.94 2.90
CA ALA A 24 -11.30 -4.64 1.65
C ALA A 24 -10.89 -6.12 1.74
N ALA A 25 -9.97 -6.47 2.63
CA ALA A 25 -9.52 -7.85 2.84
C ALA A 25 -10.58 -8.75 3.49
N GLU A 26 -11.54 -8.16 4.24
CA GLU A 26 -12.60 -8.87 4.95
C GLU A 26 -13.86 -9.15 4.10
N GLY A 27 -13.89 -8.70 2.86
CA GLY A 27 -15.01 -8.93 1.96
C GLY A 27 -14.83 -10.17 1.10
N GLY A 28 -15.97 -10.82 0.70
CA GLY A 28 -15.95 -12.00 -0.17
C GLY A 28 -15.13 -11.85 -1.45
N ILE A 29 -14.70 -12.98 -2.00
CA ILE A 29 -13.86 -13.10 -3.19
C ILE A 29 -14.54 -12.39 -4.37
N ALA A 30 -13.84 -11.51 -5.05
CA ALA A 30 -14.28 -11.03 -6.36
C ALA A 30 -14.17 -12.21 -7.33
N ASP A 31 -15.25 -12.52 -7.99
CA ASP A 31 -15.31 -13.56 -9.04
C ASP A 31 -14.67 -13.00 -10.34
N ASP A 32 -13.38 -12.76 -10.27
CA ASP A 32 -12.55 -12.51 -11.45
C ASP A 32 -11.92 -13.84 -11.82
N GLY A 33 -12.46 -14.47 -12.86
CA GLY A 33 -12.04 -15.76 -13.34
C GLY A 33 -10.52 -15.92 -13.28
N TRP A 34 -10.07 -17.04 -12.73
CA TRP A 34 -8.68 -17.37 -12.42
C TRP A 34 -7.73 -17.04 -13.57
N ARG A 35 -7.06 -15.92 -13.46
CA ARG A 35 -6.08 -15.46 -14.45
C ARG A 35 -4.69 -15.86 -13.96
N ILE A 36 -4.14 -16.95 -14.47
CA ILE A 36 -2.76 -17.40 -14.19
C ILE A 36 -1.78 -16.23 -14.36
N ALA A 37 -1.99 -15.38 -15.37
CA ALA A 37 -1.17 -14.20 -15.58
C ALA A 37 -1.18 -13.22 -14.39
N ALA A 38 -2.33 -13.03 -13.73
CA ALA A 38 -2.41 -12.15 -12.54
C ALA A 38 -1.71 -12.76 -11.32
N ALA A 39 -1.80 -14.09 -11.14
CA ALA A 39 -1.08 -14.77 -10.07
C ALA A 39 0.45 -14.68 -10.28
N ILE A 40 0.93 -14.85 -11.52
CA ILE A 40 2.34 -14.66 -11.88
C ILE A 40 2.77 -13.22 -11.64
N GLU A 41 1.97 -12.23 -12.06
CA GLU A 41 2.26 -10.82 -11.84
C GLU A 41 2.41 -10.53 -10.33
N VAL A 42 1.46 -10.94 -9.50
CA VAL A 42 1.53 -10.75 -8.04
C VAL A 42 2.74 -11.46 -7.46
N GLY A 43 3.05 -12.68 -7.89
CA GLY A 43 4.25 -13.41 -7.46
C GLY A 43 5.54 -12.66 -7.76
N LEU A 44 5.70 -12.14 -8.97
CA LEU A 44 6.86 -11.35 -9.38
C LEU A 44 6.98 -10.04 -8.57
N LEU A 45 5.85 -9.34 -8.36
CA LEU A 45 5.83 -8.12 -7.55
C LEU A 45 6.21 -8.39 -6.09
N CYS A 46 5.74 -9.50 -5.52
CA CYS A 46 6.13 -9.91 -4.16
C CYS A 46 7.63 -10.24 -4.07
N ALA A 47 8.19 -10.91 -5.07
CA ALA A 47 9.62 -11.22 -5.13
C ALA A 47 10.46 -9.93 -5.28
N GLU A 48 10.08 -9.03 -6.20
CA GLU A 48 10.73 -7.74 -6.39
C GLU A 48 10.70 -6.89 -5.12
N ALA A 49 9.53 -6.76 -4.47
CA ALA A 49 9.39 -5.99 -3.24
C ALA A 49 10.32 -6.51 -2.13
N ARG A 50 10.48 -7.83 -2.00
CA ARG A 50 11.42 -8.44 -1.05
C ARG A 50 12.87 -8.09 -1.33
N LEU A 51 13.27 -8.13 -2.61
CA LEU A 51 14.60 -7.72 -3.02
C LEU A 51 14.85 -6.24 -2.72
N VAL A 52 13.88 -5.38 -3.01
CA VAL A 52 13.95 -3.94 -2.70
C VAL A 52 14.12 -3.71 -1.19
N VAL A 53 13.32 -4.36 -0.35
CA VAL A 53 13.41 -4.21 1.11
C VAL A 53 14.74 -4.73 1.67
N ARG A 54 15.32 -5.77 1.05
CA ARG A 54 16.63 -6.31 1.46
C ARG A 54 17.82 -5.47 1.00
N SER A 55 17.70 -4.81 -0.14
CA SER A 55 18.81 -4.11 -0.80
C SER A 55 18.82 -2.61 -0.57
N ARG A 56 17.75 -2.02 -0.03
CA ARG A 56 17.60 -0.57 0.13
C ARG A 56 17.20 -0.16 1.54
N PRO A 57 17.75 0.94 2.06
CA PRO A 57 17.27 1.49 3.33
C PRO A 57 15.84 2.00 3.20
N LEU A 58 15.05 1.86 4.27
CA LEU A 58 13.64 2.26 4.30
C LEU A 58 13.41 3.70 3.86
N LYS A 59 14.29 4.62 4.26
CA LYS A 59 14.26 6.03 3.84
C LYS A 59 14.22 6.16 2.31
N SER A 60 15.10 5.44 1.59
CA SER A 60 15.16 5.48 0.13
C SER A 60 13.87 4.95 -0.52
N ILE A 61 13.25 3.95 0.09
CA ILE A 61 11.95 3.40 -0.37
C ILE A 61 10.86 4.46 -0.20
N ILE A 62 10.78 5.10 0.97
CA ILE A 62 9.82 6.16 1.27
C ILE A 62 9.98 7.34 0.29
N ASP A 63 11.19 7.83 0.08
CA ASP A 63 11.47 8.96 -0.81
C ASP A 63 11.06 8.67 -2.26
N ARG A 64 11.25 7.42 -2.72
CA ARG A 64 10.79 6.98 -4.04
C ARG A 64 9.27 6.94 -4.16
N LEU A 65 8.58 6.42 -3.14
CA LEU A 65 7.11 6.39 -3.11
C LEU A 65 6.53 7.81 -3.16
N ARG A 66 7.08 8.73 -2.35
CA ARG A 66 6.68 10.15 -2.36
C ARG A 66 6.86 10.78 -3.72
N SER A 67 8.01 10.58 -4.36
CA SER A 67 8.32 11.11 -5.68
C SER A 67 7.40 10.54 -6.77
N ALA A 68 7.09 9.25 -6.70
CA ALA A 68 6.17 8.60 -7.63
C ALA A 68 4.74 9.13 -7.48
N ARG A 69 4.28 9.31 -6.24
CA ARG A 69 2.95 9.81 -5.92
C ARG A 69 2.72 11.23 -6.42
N GLY A 70 3.67 12.14 -6.19
CA GLY A 70 3.57 13.53 -6.65
C GLY A 70 3.30 13.66 -8.15
N ARG A 71 3.79 12.69 -8.96
CA ARG A 71 3.57 12.63 -10.41
C ARG A 71 2.24 11.97 -10.80
N ALA A 72 1.67 11.18 -9.93
CA ALA A 72 0.58 10.25 -10.23
C ALA A 72 -0.81 10.73 -9.77
N LEU A 73 -0.89 11.67 -8.83
CA LEU A 73 -2.14 12.17 -8.23
C LEU A 73 -3.20 12.66 -9.23
N LYS A 74 -2.78 13.07 -10.44
CA LYS A 74 -3.70 13.50 -11.52
C LYS A 74 -4.38 12.33 -12.26
N ARG A 75 -4.06 11.07 -11.96
CA ARG A 75 -4.46 9.89 -12.74
C ARG A 75 -5.31 8.88 -12.00
N SER A 76 -5.52 9.03 -10.69
CA SER A 76 -6.32 8.05 -9.91
C SER A 76 -7.77 8.07 -10.37
N LYS A 77 -8.28 6.92 -10.83
CA LYS A 77 -9.66 6.80 -11.34
C LYS A 77 -10.30 5.51 -10.83
N GLY A 78 -11.52 5.63 -10.28
CA GLY A 78 -12.39 4.51 -9.98
C GLY A 78 -12.22 3.92 -8.58
N ASN A 79 -12.98 2.84 -8.32
CA ASN A 79 -13.00 2.14 -7.04
C ASN A 79 -11.82 1.15 -6.95
N ILE A 80 -10.99 1.30 -5.91
CA ILE A 80 -9.82 0.45 -5.67
C ILE A 80 -10.16 -0.88 -4.96
N ILE A 81 -11.34 -0.99 -4.36
CA ILE A 81 -11.71 -2.17 -3.55
C ILE A 81 -11.68 -3.47 -4.34
N PRO A 82 -12.26 -3.57 -5.57
CA PRO A 82 -12.16 -4.79 -6.37
C PRO A 82 -10.71 -5.18 -6.67
N LEU A 83 -9.85 -4.18 -6.89
CA LEU A 83 -8.44 -4.39 -7.14
C LEU A 83 -7.70 -4.96 -5.92
N ALA A 84 -8.03 -4.47 -4.72
CA ALA A 84 -7.47 -4.97 -3.47
C ALA A 84 -7.87 -6.43 -3.23
N LYS A 85 -9.14 -6.77 -3.45
CA LYS A 85 -9.63 -8.15 -3.36
C LYS A 85 -8.95 -9.09 -4.34
N ALA A 86 -8.79 -8.66 -5.59
CA ALA A 86 -8.09 -9.44 -6.62
C ALA A 86 -6.62 -9.68 -6.22
N PHE A 87 -5.93 -8.65 -5.74
CA PHE A 87 -4.55 -8.79 -5.26
C PHE A 87 -4.46 -9.78 -4.10
N GLU A 88 -5.29 -9.65 -3.07
CA GLU A 88 -5.27 -10.53 -1.90
C GLU A 88 -5.58 -11.99 -2.28
N HIS A 89 -6.52 -12.23 -3.19
CA HIS A 89 -6.80 -13.55 -3.73
C HIS A 89 -5.54 -14.17 -4.36
N HIS A 90 -4.91 -13.48 -5.29
CA HIS A 90 -3.71 -13.99 -5.97
C HIS A 90 -2.51 -14.05 -5.03
N ARG A 91 -2.41 -13.12 -4.06
CA ARG A 91 -1.36 -13.15 -3.03
C ARG A 91 -1.43 -14.42 -2.18
N GLY A 92 -2.65 -14.93 -1.92
CA GLY A 92 -2.86 -16.21 -1.23
C GLY A 92 -2.26 -17.41 -1.96
N LEU A 93 -2.11 -17.35 -3.28
CA LEU A 93 -1.53 -18.41 -4.11
C LEU A 93 0.01 -18.34 -4.19
N VAL A 94 0.62 -17.24 -3.75
CA VAL A 94 2.08 -17.06 -3.81
C VAL A 94 2.74 -17.78 -2.63
N PRO A 95 3.63 -18.77 -2.86
CA PRO A 95 4.26 -19.56 -1.79
C PRO A 95 5.41 -18.79 -1.11
N LEU A 96 5.14 -17.59 -0.65
CA LEU A 96 6.08 -16.74 0.07
C LEU A 96 5.45 -16.30 1.41
N PRO A 97 6.19 -16.32 2.54
CA PRO A 97 5.67 -15.87 3.82
C PRO A 97 5.09 -14.46 3.73
N ARG A 98 3.97 -14.19 4.39
CA ARG A 98 3.41 -12.82 4.44
C ARG A 98 4.30 -11.93 5.30
N LYS A 99 4.57 -10.72 4.80
CA LYS A 99 5.32 -9.66 5.51
C LYS A 99 4.73 -8.30 5.17
N CYS A 100 4.41 -7.50 6.17
CA CYS A 100 3.69 -6.24 6.00
C CYS A 100 4.33 -5.32 4.93
N LEU A 101 5.61 -4.98 5.06
CA LEU A 101 6.24 -4.02 4.14
C LEU A 101 6.41 -4.56 2.70
N PRO A 102 6.99 -5.75 2.44
CA PRO A 102 7.07 -6.28 1.09
C PRO A 102 5.70 -6.45 0.42
N ASP A 103 4.70 -6.96 1.14
CA ASP A 103 3.38 -7.21 0.57
C ASP A 103 2.64 -5.89 0.29
N SER A 104 2.78 -4.88 1.16
CA SER A 104 2.27 -3.52 0.90
C SER A 104 2.94 -2.87 -0.31
N LEU A 105 4.26 -3.01 -0.48
CA LEU A 105 4.97 -2.49 -1.65
C LEU A 105 4.55 -3.20 -2.93
N ALA A 106 4.36 -4.52 -2.89
CA ALA A 106 3.86 -5.29 -4.02
C ALA A 106 2.45 -4.84 -4.42
N PHE A 107 1.57 -4.62 -3.44
CA PHE A 107 0.23 -4.10 -3.70
C PHE A 107 0.26 -2.68 -4.28
N LEU A 108 1.09 -1.79 -3.76
CA LEU A 108 1.26 -0.44 -4.32
C LEU A 108 1.71 -0.47 -5.78
N ALA A 109 2.66 -1.36 -6.12
CA ALA A 109 3.12 -1.53 -7.50
C ALA A 109 2.02 -2.11 -8.39
N PHE A 110 1.25 -3.07 -7.92
CA PHE A 110 0.10 -3.64 -8.61
C PHE A 110 -1.00 -2.59 -8.88
N ALA A 111 -1.30 -1.76 -7.87
CA ALA A 111 -2.26 -0.68 -7.95
C ALA A 111 -1.79 0.42 -8.93
N ALA A 112 -0.52 0.81 -8.87
CA ALA A 112 0.05 1.85 -9.73
C ALA A 112 0.00 1.48 -11.22
N ARG A 113 0.18 0.20 -11.58
CA ARG A 113 0.01 -0.30 -12.96
C ARG A 113 -1.41 -0.11 -13.49
N ARG A 114 -2.39 0.04 -12.57
CA ARG A 114 -3.82 0.23 -12.86
C ARG A 114 -4.30 1.65 -12.54
N ALA A 115 -3.35 2.60 -12.48
CA ALA A 115 -3.57 4.02 -12.19
C ALA A 115 -4.27 4.30 -10.85
N HIS A 116 -4.01 3.46 -9.83
CA HIS A 116 -4.44 3.69 -8.46
C HIS A 116 -3.22 3.96 -7.57
N PHE A 117 -3.33 4.96 -6.68
CA PHE A 117 -2.22 5.43 -5.86
C PHE A 117 -2.66 5.59 -4.40
N PRO A 118 -2.98 4.48 -3.70
CA PRO A 118 -3.34 4.51 -2.29
C PRO A 118 -2.14 4.89 -1.42
N HIS A 119 -2.38 5.09 -0.13
CA HIS A 119 -1.36 5.47 0.85
C HIS A 119 -0.75 4.24 1.51
N LEU A 120 0.57 4.27 1.73
CA LEU A 120 1.27 3.40 2.66
C LEU A 120 1.27 4.06 4.04
N VAL A 121 0.73 3.39 5.03
CA VAL A 121 0.67 3.86 6.41
C VAL A 121 1.60 3.00 7.25
N PHE A 122 2.40 3.64 8.10
CA PHE A 122 3.20 2.99 9.13
C PHE A 122 2.61 3.32 10.49
N GLY A 123 2.46 2.33 11.33
CA GLY A 123 1.96 2.46 12.68
C GLY A 123 2.82 1.71 13.69
N VAL A 124 2.68 2.09 14.95
CA VAL A 124 3.34 1.45 16.08
C VAL A 124 2.35 1.12 17.18
N GLU A 125 2.62 0.05 17.89
CA GLU A 125 1.97 -0.33 19.14
C GLU A 125 2.99 -0.25 20.28
N ALA A 126 2.60 0.28 21.44
CA ALA A 126 3.53 0.56 22.52
C ALA A 126 3.84 -0.68 23.39
N TRP A 127 2.83 -1.55 23.62
CA TRP A 127 2.97 -2.72 24.49
C TRP A 127 2.20 -3.95 23.99
N PRO A 128 2.93 -5.04 23.63
CA PRO A 128 4.39 -5.07 23.40
C PRO A 128 4.76 -4.16 22.22
N PHE A 129 5.98 -3.61 22.20
CA PHE A 129 6.40 -2.75 21.11
C PHE A 129 6.38 -3.52 19.79
N ALA A 130 5.57 -3.06 18.86
CA ALA A 130 5.48 -3.59 17.52
C ALA A 130 5.37 -2.46 16.49
N ALA A 131 5.90 -2.70 15.30
CA ALA A 131 5.75 -1.82 14.16
C ALA A 131 5.10 -2.57 13.00
N HIS A 132 4.14 -1.93 12.35
CA HIS A 132 3.39 -2.50 11.24
C HIS A 132 3.21 -1.48 10.12
N CYS A 133 2.87 -1.96 8.92
CA CYS A 133 2.45 -1.08 7.84
C CYS A 133 1.36 -1.74 6.99
N TRP A 134 0.46 -0.91 6.48
CA TRP A 134 -0.65 -1.31 5.63
C TRP A 134 -0.88 -0.29 4.52
N VAL A 135 -1.71 -0.65 3.56
CA VAL A 135 -2.14 0.26 2.50
C VAL A 135 -3.58 0.68 2.76
N GLN A 136 -3.83 1.99 2.65
CA GLN A 136 -5.14 2.58 2.92
C GLN A 136 -5.54 3.56 1.81
N SER A 137 -6.83 3.60 1.47
CA SER A 137 -7.43 4.60 0.60
C SER A 137 -8.64 5.20 1.31
N ALA A 138 -8.61 6.50 1.56
CA ALA A 138 -9.58 7.18 2.43
C ALA A 138 -9.69 6.44 3.78
N ASP A 139 -10.88 5.97 4.16
CA ASP A 139 -11.15 5.24 5.40
C ASP A 139 -11.17 3.71 5.24
N VAL A 140 -10.66 3.18 4.11
CA VAL A 140 -10.64 1.74 3.83
C VAL A 140 -9.22 1.19 3.81
N VAL A 141 -8.95 0.22 4.68
CA VAL A 141 -7.74 -0.62 4.65
C VAL A 141 -7.84 -1.59 3.48
N LEU A 142 -6.76 -1.76 2.71
CA LEU A 142 -6.80 -2.49 1.44
C LEU A 142 -6.14 -3.88 1.49
N ASN A 143 -5.14 -4.07 2.37
CA ASN A 143 -4.33 -5.30 2.41
C ASN A 143 -4.12 -5.85 3.83
N ASP A 144 -4.99 -5.48 4.76
CA ASP A 144 -4.93 -5.97 6.14
C ASP A 144 -6.34 -6.04 6.75
N ALA A 145 -6.47 -6.75 7.89
CA ALA A 145 -7.70 -6.75 8.66
C ALA A 145 -7.89 -5.40 9.38
N LEU A 146 -9.14 -4.96 9.50
CA LEU A 146 -9.46 -3.66 10.11
C LEU A 146 -9.00 -3.58 11.56
N ASP A 147 -9.31 -4.59 12.36
CA ASP A 147 -8.97 -4.60 13.79
C ASP A 147 -7.46 -4.67 14.00
N HIS A 148 -6.74 -5.39 13.12
CA HIS A 148 -5.28 -5.45 13.15
C HIS A 148 -4.67 -4.08 12.82
N ALA A 149 -5.10 -3.40 11.76
CA ALA A 149 -4.60 -2.07 11.42
C ALA A 149 -4.92 -1.03 12.52
N ARG A 150 -6.08 -1.15 13.18
CA ARG A 150 -6.49 -0.25 14.28
C ARG A 150 -5.72 -0.43 15.58
N SER A 151 -5.10 -1.58 15.82
CA SER A 151 -4.27 -1.79 17.02
C SER A 151 -2.99 -0.96 16.99
N PHE A 152 -2.61 -0.45 15.82
CA PHE A 152 -1.42 0.39 15.64
C PHE A 152 -1.78 1.88 15.54
N SER A 153 -1.04 2.71 16.26
CA SER A 153 -1.11 4.17 16.15
C SER A 153 -0.34 4.62 14.90
N PRO A 154 -0.98 5.26 13.89
CA PRO A 154 -0.30 5.74 12.71
C PRO A 154 0.75 6.81 13.05
N ILE A 155 1.97 6.65 12.51
CA ILE A 155 3.08 7.58 12.73
C ILE A 155 3.61 8.21 11.44
N LEU A 156 3.34 7.58 10.30
CA LEU A 156 3.81 8.06 9.00
C LEU A 156 2.86 7.61 7.88
N THR A 157 2.51 8.53 7.00
CA THR A 157 1.76 8.26 5.77
C THR A 157 2.59 8.70 4.54
N VAL A 158 2.58 7.85 3.50
CA VAL A 158 3.35 8.06 2.25
C VAL A 158 2.45 7.94 1.03
#